data_68e66666fdf6467ef3b6b751681f8d83
#
_entry.id   68e66666fdf6467ef3b6b751681f8d83
#
_cell.length_a   1.000
_cell.length_b   1.000
_cell.length_c   1.000
_cell.angle_alpha   90.00
_cell.angle_beta   90.00
_cell.angle_gamma   90.00
#
_symmetry.space_group_name_H-M   'P 1'
#
loop_
_entity.id
_entity.type
_entity.pdbx_description
1 polymer ?
#
loop_
_entity_poly.entity_id
_entity_poly.type
_entity_poly.pdbx_seq_one_letter_code
_entity_poly.pdbx_strand_id
1 'polypeptide(L)'
;MSSVVISCSRLPLRSFRHLSGYAQKRSWSDDVYYRSTEYRERSTSVTSFYNQSEIDNIAAKSSIRLTPTTILYAGKSPDNSHLLKSAQYLYNELPVRIAHRIVGFRGLPFIVGCNPTILQVHEMYIRAFHILFKHPPVIDLRSEETYTETLQQLLDEHKDVVTLLAEGFSECRKHLQNEGMIKAFLDRTLKSRLGIRMLAEHHLALHSEKPNHVGIITASFSPRSLVTQKAEFVRDVCQNKYGHAPEFRVTGHVHATFPYIAPPLEYILGELLKNAFRAVAESHMENRHNLPDINITIANNDRDFIIR
;
A
#
# COMPACT_ATOMS: atom_id res chain seq x y z
N MET A 1 -15.36 8.20 2.88
CA MET A 1 -14.44 7.38 3.69
C MET A 1 -15.21 6.18 4.17
N SER A 2 -14.97 5.02 3.56
CA SER A 2 -15.66 3.78 3.92
C SER A 2 -14.88 3.11 5.05
N SER A 3 -15.49 2.92 6.20
CA SER A 3 -14.91 2.21 7.35
C SER A 3 -15.24 0.73 7.22
N VAL A 4 -14.23 -0.12 7.20
CA VAL A 4 -14.38 -1.58 7.31
C VAL A 4 -14.15 -1.93 8.77
N VAL A 5 -15.17 -2.44 9.45
CA VAL A 5 -15.06 -2.89 10.85
C VAL A 5 -15.35 -4.38 10.87
N ILE A 6 -14.37 -5.17 11.28
CA ILE A 6 -14.55 -6.61 11.51
C ILE A 6 -14.35 -6.87 12.99
N SER A 7 -15.40 -7.29 13.68
CA SER A 7 -15.37 -7.66 15.08
C SER A 7 -15.11 -9.17 15.18
N CYS A 8 -13.90 -9.56 15.59
CA CYS A 8 -13.62 -10.91 16.08
C CYS A 8 -13.78 -10.95 17.59
N SER A 9 -14.61 -11.86 18.11
CA SER A 9 -14.64 -12.21 19.52
C SER A 9 -13.27 -12.76 19.96
N ARG A 10 -12.82 -12.31 21.14
CA ARG A 10 -11.50 -12.54 21.71
C ARG A 10 -11.12 -14.03 21.74
N LEU A 11 -10.02 -14.37 21.08
CA LEU A 11 -9.26 -15.59 21.31
C LEU A 11 -7.89 -15.21 21.88
N PRO A 12 -7.32 -16.01 22.82
CA PRO A 12 -6.08 -15.65 23.51
C PRO A 12 -4.88 -15.68 22.58
N LEU A 13 -4.07 -14.62 22.65
CA LEU A 13 -2.75 -14.51 22.03
C LEU A 13 -1.83 -15.62 22.59
N ARG A 14 -1.69 -16.73 21.87
CA ARG A 14 -0.59 -17.68 22.08
C ARG A 14 0.30 -17.75 20.84
N SER A 15 1.51 -17.29 21.10
CA SER A 15 2.79 -17.62 20.43
C SER A 15 2.87 -17.54 18.90
N PHE A 16 3.30 -16.39 18.40
CA PHE A 16 4.15 -16.34 17.21
C PHE A 16 5.52 -16.95 17.54
N ARG A 17 5.68 -18.26 17.36
CA ARG A 17 6.97 -18.92 17.18
C ARG A 17 6.85 -19.86 15.98
N HIS A 18 7.78 -19.72 15.06
CA HIS A 18 8.05 -20.49 13.83
C HIS A 18 7.57 -19.83 12.52
N LEU A 19 8.29 -18.79 12.11
CA LEU A 19 8.76 -18.62 10.74
C LEU A 19 10.23 -18.20 10.81
N SER A 20 11.08 -19.16 11.24
CA SER A 20 12.52 -19.09 11.15
C SER A 20 12.93 -20.20 10.18
N GLY A 21 13.13 -19.84 8.94
CA GLY A 21 13.66 -20.76 7.95
C GLY A 21 13.81 -20.02 6.61
N TYR A 22 15.04 -19.68 6.32
CA TYR A 22 15.65 -19.02 5.16
C TYR A 22 16.05 -17.54 5.38
N ALA A 23 16.81 -17.29 6.45
CA ALA A 23 17.79 -16.22 6.42
C ALA A 23 19.14 -16.83 6.05
N GLN A 24 19.44 -16.86 4.76
CA GLN A 24 20.79 -17.12 4.28
C GLN A 24 21.67 -16.00 4.82
N LYS A 25 22.58 -16.32 5.73
CA LYS A 25 23.61 -15.41 6.26
C LYS A 25 24.43 -14.90 5.07
N ARG A 26 24.08 -13.71 4.55
CA ARG A 26 25.03 -12.94 3.75
C ARG A 26 26.10 -12.45 4.70
N SER A 27 27.32 -12.89 4.49
CA SER A 27 28.51 -12.35 5.16
C SER A 27 28.54 -10.84 4.86
N TRP A 28 28.77 -10.06 5.90
CA TRP A 28 29.09 -8.63 5.79
C TRP A 28 30.43 -8.54 5.07
N SER A 29 30.38 -8.45 3.74
CA SER A 29 31.54 -8.24 2.90
C SER A 29 31.82 -6.75 2.76
N ASP A 30 33.06 -6.41 2.49
CA ASP A 30 33.62 -5.07 2.39
C ASP A 30 32.83 -4.11 1.44
N ASP A 31 32.01 -4.65 0.55
CA ASP A 31 31.14 -3.89 -0.35
C ASP A 31 30.12 -2.97 0.38
N VAL A 32 29.66 -3.33 1.59
CA VAL A 32 28.75 -2.50 2.39
C VAL A 32 29.48 -1.30 2.97
N TYR A 33 30.77 -1.47 3.32
CA TYR A 33 31.61 -0.42 3.87
C TYR A 33 31.99 0.61 2.79
N TYR A 34 32.30 0.18 1.59
CA TYR A 34 32.59 1.06 0.45
C TYR A 34 31.35 1.87 0.03
N ARG A 35 30.16 1.24 -0.04
CA ARG A 35 28.92 1.97 -0.30
C ARG A 35 28.61 3.01 0.78
N SER A 36 28.85 2.72 2.06
CA SER A 36 28.57 3.66 3.15
C SER A 36 29.51 4.89 3.13
N THR A 37 30.75 4.73 2.68
CA THR A 37 31.71 5.85 2.51
C THR A 37 31.36 6.74 1.31
N GLU A 38 30.95 6.15 0.18
CA GLU A 38 30.46 6.91 -0.98
C GLU A 38 29.20 7.71 -0.67
N TYR A 39 28.29 7.14 0.15
CA TYR A 39 27.09 7.86 0.62
C TYR A 39 27.43 9.03 1.56
N ARG A 40 28.45 8.89 2.41
CA ARG A 40 28.90 9.94 3.32
C ARG A 40 29.56 11.09 2.57
N GLU A 41 30.37 10.82 1.56
CA GLU A 41 31.00 11.84 0.71
C GLU A 41 29.98 12.60 -0.15
N ARG A 42 28.95 11.94 -0.67
CA ARG A 42 27.86 12.59 -1.41
C ARG A 42 26.99 13.50 -0.53
N SER A 43 26.81 13.20 0.74
CA SER A 43 26.01 14.03 1.66
C SER A 43 26.69 15.34 2.04
N THR A 44 28.01 15.44 1.86
CA THR A 44 28.82 16.63 2.16
C THR A 44 29.09 17.51 0.94
N SER A 45 28.65 17.12 -0.27
CA SER A 45 28.88 17.93 -1.47
C SER A 45 27.94 19.14 -1.53
N VAL A 46 28.43 20.23 -2.12
CA VAL A 46 27.64 21.47 -2.35
C VAL A 46 26.36 21.17 -3.13
N THR A 47 26.40 20.21 -4.05
CA THR A 47 25.26 19.73 -4.82
C THR A 47 24.16 19.11 -3.92
N SER A 48 24.54 18.41 -2.85
CA SER A 48 23.61 17.87 -1.87
C SER A 48 22.84 18.98 -1.13
N PHE A 49 23.51 20.11 -0.83
CA PHE A 49 22.88 21.26 -0.16
C PHE A 49 21.83 21.93 -1.04
N TYR A 50 22.11 22.16 -2.33
CA TYR A 50 21.15 22.76 -3.27
C TYR A 50 19.95 21.83 -3.50
N ASN A 51 20.20 20.54 -3.67
CA ASN A 51 19.12 19.55 -3.80
C ASN A 51 18.22 19.51 -2.55
N GLN A 52 18.78 19.78 -1.38
CA GLN A 52 18.05 19.84 -0.13
C GLN A 52 17.10 21.04 -0.07
N SER A 53 17.56 22.22 -0.53
CA SER A 53 16.74 23.43 -0.62
C SER A 53 15.56 23.27 -1.58
N GLU A 54 15.74 22.58 -2.72
CA GLU A 54 14.63 22.28 -3.66
C GLU A 54 13.57 21.40 -3.00
N ILE A 55 13.98 20.34 -2.30
CA ILE A 55 13.08 19.44 -1.58
C ILE A 55 12.28 20.21 -0.52
N ASP A 56 12.95 21.09 0.25
CA ASP A 56 12.31 21.86 1.32
C ASP A 56 11.30 22.87 0.76
N ASN A 57 11.61 23.53 -0.35
CA ASN A 57 10.72 24.45 -1.04
C ASN A 57 9.46 23.72 -1.59
N ILE A 58 9.63 22.52 -2.13
CA ILE A 58 8.50 21.73 -2.61
C ILE A 58 7.70 21.15 -1.44
N ALA A 59 8.35 20.72 -0.36
CA ALA A 59 7.68 20.21 0.84
C ALA A 59 6.88 21.27 1.60
N ALA A 60 7.15 22.56 1.38
CA ALA A 60 6.33 23.65 1.91
C ALA A 60 4.95 23.76 1.27
N LYS A 61 4.76 23.16 0.07
CA LYS A 61 3.47 23.13 -0.61
C LYS A 61 2.54 22.10 0.04
N SER A 62 1.25 22.43 0.14
CA SER A 62 0.22 21.49 0.59
C SER A 62 -0.15 20.50 -0.52
N SER A 63 -0.33 19.23 -0.18
CA SER A 63 -0.81 18.23 -1.14
C SER A 63 -2.31 18.41 -1.42
N ILE A 64 -2.70 18.24 -2.69
CA ILE A 64 -4.09 18.30 -3.14
C ILE A 64 -4.71 16.92 -2.97
N ARG A 65 -5.76 16.80 -2.17
CA ARG A 65 -6.47 15.54 -1.98
C ARG A 65 -7.55 15.39 -3.06
N LEU A 66 -7.50 14.29 -3.79
CA LEU A 66 -8.60 13.87 -4.65
C LEU A 66 -9.56 12.97 -3.86
N THR A 67 -10.85 13.15 -4.13
CA THR A 67 -11.88 12.21 -3.66
C THR A 67 -12.07 11.09 -4.69
N PRO A 68 -12.49 9.89 -4.29
CA PRO A 68 -12.82 8.82 -5.23
C PRO A 68 -13.84 9.26 -6.30
N THR A 69 -14.78 10.11 -5.93
CA THR A 69 -15.77 10.70 -6.85
C THR A 69 -15.11 11.56 -7.91
N THR A 70 -14.18 12.45 -7.54
CA THR A 70 -13.45 13.29 -8.49
C THR A 70 -12.64 12.45 -9.48
N ILE A 71 -12.00 11.39 -9.01
CA ILE A 71 -11.23 10.46 -9.83
C ILE A 71 -12.14 9.72 -10.82
N LEU A 72 -13.32 9.27 -10.37
CA LEU A 72 -14.28 8.57 -11.20
C LEU A 72 -14.82 9.46 -12.33
N TYR A 73 -15.19 10.71 -12.05
CA TYR A 73 -15.74 11.64 -13.05
C TYR A 73 -14.69 12.15 -14.04
N ALA A 74 -13.43 12.21 -13.65
CA ALA A 74 -12.34 12.62 -14.53
C ALA A 74 -11.93 11.54 -15.56
N GLY A 75 -12.48 10.34 -15.46
CA GLY A 75 -11.88 9.12 -16.02
C GLY A 75 -12.30 8.70 -17.42
N LYS A 76 -13.11 9.42 -18.20
CA LYS A 76 -13.40 9.02 -19.59
C LYS A 76 -13.69 10.25 -20.48
N SER A 77 -12.84 10.42 -21.49
CA SER A 77 -13.08 11.33 -22.61
C SER A 77 -12.80 10.60 -23.91
N PRO A 78 -13.60 10.80 -24.98
CA PRO A 78 -13.38 10.14 -26.28
C PRO A 78 -12.06 10.49 -26.94
N ASP A 79 -11.49 11.63 -26.60
CA ASP A 79 -10.25 12.22 -27.15
C ASP A 79 -8.99 11.92 -26.31
N ASN A 80 -9.05 10.99 -25.35
CA ASN A 80 -7.96 10.69 -24.43
C ASN A 80 -7.44 11.88 -23.59
N SER A 81 -8.17 13.00 -23.56
CA SER A 81 -7.79 14.18 -22.77
C SER A 81 -7.74 13.89 -21.26
N HIS A 82 -8.43 12.85 -20.81
CA HIS A 82 -8.40 12.38 -19.42
C HIS A 82 -7.02 11.81 -19.02
N LEU A 83 -6.30 11.13 -19.92
CA LEU A 83 -4.94 10.65 -19.69
C LEU A 83 -3.99 11.83 -19.45
N LEU A 84 -4.03 12.80 -20.35
CA LEU A 84 -3.20 14.01 -20.24
C LEU A 84 -3.47 14.78 -18.94
N LYS A 85 -4.75 15.00 -18.59
CA LYS A 85 -5.12 15.66 -17.33
C LYS A 85 -4.68 14.88 -16.09
N SER A 86 -4.79 13.56 -16.12
CA SER A 86 -4.33 12.70 -15.05
C SER A 86 -2.80 12.78 -14.88
N ALA A 87 -2.04 12.69 -15.97
CA ALA A 87 -0.59 12.83 -15.95
C ALA A 87 -0.14 14.22 -15.45
N GLN A 88 -0.77 15.30 -15.94
CA GLN A 88 -0.49 16.67 -15.49
C GLN A 88 -0.76 16.86 -13.99
N TYR A 89 -1.82 16.25 -13.47
CA TYR A 89 -2.07 16.25 -12.04
C TYR A 89 -0.96 15.52 -11.28
N LEU A 90 -0.56 14.33 -11.71
CA LEU A 90 0.49 13.55 -11.07
C LEU A 90 1.85 14.24 -11.16
N TYR A 91 2.18 14.84 -12.31
CA TYR A 91 3.40 15.61 -12.52
C TYR A 91 3.57 16.73 -11.48
N ASN A 92 2.48 17.42 -11.10
CA ASN A 92 2.50 18.47 -10.11
C ASN A 92 2.45 17.94 -8.66
N GLU A 93 1.71 16.86 -8.42
CA GLU A 93 1.38 16.39 -7.07
C GLU A 93 2.40 15.39 -6.49
N LEU A 94 2.93 14.47 -7.30
CA LEU A 94 3.83 13.43 -6.80
C LEU A 94 5.13 13.98 -6.21
N PRO A 95 5.81 14.97 -6.82
CA PRO A 95 7.00 15.58 -6.21
C PRO A 95 6.70 16.16 -4.81
N VAL A 96 5.54 16.78 -4.61
CA VAL A 96 5.14 17.34 -3.31
C VAL A 96 4.97 16.23 -2.26
N ARG A 97 4.28 15.15 -2.61
CA ARG A 97 4.06 14.02 -1.70
C ARG A 97 5.36 13.30 -1.35
N ILE A 98 6.24 13.14 -2.31
CA ILE A 98 7.55 12.53 -2.09
C ILE A 98 8.43 13.43 -1.21
N ALA A 99 8.47 14.73 -1.47
CA ALA A 99 9.20 15.70 -0.64
C ALA A 99 8.74 15.65 0.83
N HIS A 100 7.43 15.57 1.09
CA HIS A 100 6.90 15.37 2.44
C HIS A 100 7.42 14.07 3.11
N ARG A 101 7.67 13.01 2.34
CA ARG A 101 8.25 11.76 2.90
C ARG A 101 9.73 11.96 3.22
N ILE A 102 10.49 12.57 2.33
CA ILE A 102 11.91 12.86 2.55
C ILE A 102 12.10 13.69 3.83
N VAL A 103 11.33 14.76 4.01
CA VAL A 103 11.36 15.57 5.25
C VAL A 103 10.98 14.72 6.47
N GLY A 104 10.02 13.79 6.32
CA GLY A 104 9.65 12.86 7.39
C GLY A 104 10.81 11.96 7.85
N PHE A 105 11.66 11.49 6.94
CA PHE A 105 12.85 10.69 7.29
C PHE A 105 13.88 11.49 8.09
N ARG A 106 14.05 12.78 7.80
CA ARG A 106 14.96 13.66 8.54
C ARG A 106 14.54 13.88 10.00
N GLY A 107 13.27 13.70 10.32
CA GLY A 107 12.72 13.76 11.68
C GLY A 107 12.96 12.51 12.51
N LEU A 108 13.59 11.46 11.97
CA LEU A 108 13.88 10.23 12.71
C LEU A 108 15.05 10.44 13.69
N PRO A 109 15.08 9.71 14.82
CA PRO A 109 16.24 9.71 15.72
C PRO A 109 17.51 9.34 14.99
N PHE A 110 18.62 9.95 15.38
CA PHE A 110 19.92 9.75 14.74
C PHE A 110 20.28 8.26 14.53
N ILE A 111 20.07 7.45 15.57
CA ILE A 111 20.41 6.02 15.52
C ILE A 111 19.59 5.24 14.48
N VAL A 112 18.33 5.64 14.22
CA VAL A 112 17.48 5.09 13.17
C VAL A 112 17.87 5.64 11.81
N GLY A 113 18.09 6.96 11.75
CA GLY A 113 18.50 7.64 10.52
C GLY A 113 19.86 7.20 9.97
N CYS A 114 20.73 6.64 10.82
CA CYS A 114 22.02 6.08 10.42
C CYS A 114 21.98 4.58 10.06
N ASN A 115 20.82 3.92 10.23
CA ASN A 115 20.69 2.52 9.83
C ASN A 115 20.80 2.39 8.31
N PRO A 116 21.66 1.50 7.77
CA PRO A 116 21.89 1.38 6.32
C PRO A 116 20.62 1.08 5.52
N THR A 117 19.74 0.23 6.03
CA THR A 117 18.50 -0.14 5.37
C THR A 117 17.51 1.03 5.32
N ILE A 118 17.41 1.80 6.40
CA ILE A 118 16.58 3.03 6.44
C ILE A 118 17.17 4.11 5.52
N LEU A 119 18.50 4.27 5.50
CA LEU A 119 19.17 5.19 4.57
C LEU A 119 18.92 4.79 3.11
N GLN A 120 18.98 3.51 2.78
CA GLN A 120 18.66 3.02 1.45
C GLN A 120 17.25 3.43 1.02
N VAL A 121 16.26 3.28 1.89
CA VAL A 121 14.89 3.71 1.60
C VAL A 121 14.81 5.23 1.43
N HIS A 122 15.48 6.00 2.27
CA HIS A 122 15.54 7.45 2.15
C HIS A 122 16.14 7.88 0.79
N GLU A 123 17.24 7.27 0.36
CA GLU A 123 17.86 7.50 -0.94
C GLU A 123 16.94 7.14 -2.12
N MET A 124 16.17 6.07 -2.00
CA MET A 124 15.16 5.72 -3.02
C MET A 124 14.13 6.85 -3.19
N TYR A 125 13.65 7.45 -2.10
CA TYR A 125 12.73 8.58 -2.16
C TYR A 125 13.39 9.84 -2.74
N ILE A 126 14.64 10.14 -2.38
CA ILE A 126 15.41 11.28 -2.94
C ILE A 126 15.59 11.10 -4.46
N ARG A 127 15.97 9.89 -4.91
CA ARG A 127 16.11 9.60 -6.34
C ARG A 127 14.78 9.75 -7.08
N ALA A 128 13.70 9.20 -6.54
CA ALA A 128 12.37 9.33 -7.13
C ALA A 128 11.93 10.80 -7.23
N PHE A 129 12.21 11.61 -6.20
CA PHE A 129 11.94 13.04 -6.22
C PHE A 129 12.66 13.72 -7.40
N HIS A 130 13.95 13.48 -7.57
CA HIS A 130 14.72 14.12 -8.64
C HIS A 130 14.30 13.66 -10.03
N ILE A 131 13.95 12.38 -10.22
CA ILE A 131 13.43 11.87 -11.48
C ILE A 131 12.15 12.59 -11.86
N LEU A 132 11.19 12.69 -10.95
CA LEU A 132 9.89 13.33 -11.20
C LEU A 132 10.00 14.85 -11.30
N PHE A 133 10.82 15.49 -10.48
CA PHE A 133 10.99 16.94 -10.47
C PHE A 133 11.71 17.47 -11.70
N LYS A 134 12.68 16.71 -12.23
CA LYS A 134 13.45 17.06 -13.45
C LYS A 134 12.81 16.53 -14.73
N HIS A 135 11.71 15.82 -14.64
CA HIS A 135 10.99 15.32 -15.82
C HIS A 135 10.48 16.51 -16.67
N PRO A 136 10.57 16.43 -18.00
CA PRO A 136 9.99 17.45 -18.88
C PRO A 136 8.50 17.66 -18.62
N PRO A 137 7.96 18.87 -18.85
CA PRO A 137 6.54 19.14 -18.69
C PRO A 137 5.68 18.22 -19.57
N VAL A 138 4.58 17.74 -19.00
CA VAL A 138 3.60 16.91 -19.72
C VAL A 138 2.60 17.83 -20.44
N ILE A 139 2.78 18.01 -21.75
CA ILE A 139 2.00 18.95 -22.58
C ILE A 139 1.14 18.25 -23.63
N ASP A 140 1.51 17.08 -24.06
CA ASP A 140 0.84 16.29 -25.09
C ASP A 140 0.83 14.77 -24.74
N LEU A 141 0.15 13.97 -25.55
CA LEU A 141 0.04 12.53 -25.33
C LEU A 141 1.39 11.80 -25.46
N ARG A 142 2.33 12.32 -26.24
CA ARG A 142 3.66 11.72 -26.37
C ARG A 142 4.49 11.91 -25.11
N SER A 143 4.47 13.11 -24.53
CA SER A 143 5.12 13.39 -23.25
C SER A 143 4.43 12.68 -22.06
N GLU A 144 3.11 12.46 -22.18
CA GLU A 144 2.34 11.67 -21.24
C GLU A 144 2.79 10.20 -21.23
N GLU A 145 2.99 9.60 -22.40
CA GLU A 145 3.45 8.21 -22.55
C GLU A 145 4.82 8.00 -21.89
N THR A 146 5.78 8.91 -22.15
CA THR A 146 7.11 8.89 -21.50
C THR A 146 7.02 9.04 -19.99
N TYR A 147 6.10 9.89 -19.51
CA TYR A 147 5.86 10.07 -18.07
C TYR A 147 5.26 8.81 -17.43
N THR A 148 4.37 8.14 -18.15
CA THR A 148 3.74 6.87 -17.74
C THR A 148 4.77 5.75 -17.59
N GLU A 149 5.71 5.62 -18.53
CA GLU A 149 6.84 4.69 -18.43
C GLU A 149 7.70 4.98 -17.18
N THR A 150 8.00 6.25 -16.93
CA THR A 150 8.75 6.69 -15.75
C THR A 150 8.02 6.31 -14.45
N LEU A 151 6.70 6.49 -14.40
CA LEU A 151 5.88 6.10 -13.25
C LEU A 151 5.90 4.59 -13.02
N GLN A 152 5.78 3.80 -14.08
CA GLN A 152 5.83 2.35 -13.98
C GLN A 152 7.17 1.88 -13.41
N GLN A 153 8.27 2.40 -13.92
CA GLN A 153 9.61 2.09 -13.42
C GLN A 153 9.75 2.44 -11.92
N LEU A 154 9.31 3.63 -11.51
CA LEU A 154 9.37 4.04 -10.10
C LEU A 154 8.50 3.17 -9.19
N LEU A 155 7.32 2.73 -9.64
CA LEU A 155 6.47 1.81 -8.88
C LEU A 155 7.14 0.46 -8.67
N ASP A 156 7.84 -0.07 -9.68
CA ASP A 156 8.56 -1.34 -9.61
C ASP A 156 9.79 -1.24 -8.70
N GLU A 157 10.56 -0.15 -8.82
CA GLU A 157 11.72 0.10 -7.94
C GLU A 157 11.32 0.21 -6.46
N HIS A 158 10.14 0.76 -6.16
CA HIS A 158 9.66 1.01 -4.80
C HIS A 158 8.81 -0.13 -4.21
N LYS A 159 8.67 -1.29 -4.86
CA LYS A 159 7.80 -2.36 -4.35
C LYS A 159 8.22 -2.88 -2.97
N ASP A 160 9.51 -3.00 -2.72
CA ASP A 160 10.05 -3.62 -1.50
C ASP A 160 10.28 -2.64 -0.32
N VAL A 161 9.93 -1.37 -0.48
CA VAL A 161 10.13 -0.32 0.54
C VAL A 161 9.53 -0.70 1.91
N VAL A 162 8.36 -1.36 1.95
CA VAL A 162 7.73 -1.74 3.23
C VAL A 162 8.54 -2.82 3.94
N THR A 163 9.06 -3.81 3.21
CA THR A 163 9.92 -4.86 3.73
C THR A 163 11.22 -4.27 4.27
N LEU A 164 11.88 -3.40 3.51
CA LEU A 164 13.10 -2.71 3.93
C LEU A 164 12.87 -1.86 5.19
N LEU A 165 11.74 -1.13 5.27
CA LEU A 165 11.39 -0.39 6.49
C LEU A 165 11.21 -1.32 7.69
N ALA A 166 10.52 -2.45 7.52
CA ALA A 166 10.31 -3.42 8.59
C ALA A 166 11.64 -4.02 9.08
N GLU A 167 12.55 -4.35 8.17
CA GLU A 167 13.90 -4.85 8.49
C GLU A 167 14.71 -3.79 9.24
N GLY A 168 14.83 -2.57 8.70
CA GLY A 168 15.61 -1.50 9.31
C GLY A 168 15.10 -1.09 10.69
N PHE A 169 13.78 -1.01 10.90
CA PHE A 169 13.23 -0.74 12.22
C PHE A 169 13.37 -1.92 13.19
N SER A 170 13.32 -3.16 12.71
CA SER A 170 13.59 -4.35 13.53
C SER A 170 15.03 -4.36 14.05
N GLU A 171 16.00 -4.01 13.21
CA GLU A 171 17.41 -3.89 13.60
C GLU A 171 17.63 -2.81 14.66
N CYS A 172 16.93 -1.68 14.55
CA CYS A 172 17.03 -0.57 15.50
C CYS A 172 16.24 -0.76 16.79
N ARG A 173 15.38 -1.78 16.90
CA ARG A 173 14.38 -1.93 17.97
C ARG A 173 14.95 -1.81 19.39
N LYS A 174 16.14 -2.35 19.65
CA LYS A 174 16.78 -2.31 20.98
C LYS A 174 17.17 -0.88 21.42
N HIS A 175 17.29 0.04 20.48
CA HIS A 175 17.73 1.41 20.71
C HIS A 175 16.59 2.43 20.65
N LEU A 176 15.36 1.96 20.45
CA LEU A 176 14.19 2.80 20.30
C LEU A 176 13.54 3.08 21.65
N GLN A 177 13.75 4.28 22.19
CA GLN A 177 13.17 4.73 23.44
C GLN A 177 11.74 5.28 23.29
N ASN A 178 11.36 5.74 22.09
CA ASN A 178 10.07 6.38 21.82
C ASN A 178 9.27 5.63 20.74
N GLU A 179 8.57 4.57 21.13
CA GLU A 179 7.71 3.81 20.23
C GLU A 179 6.60 4.65 19.59
N GLY A 180 6.06 5.65 20.29
CA GLY A 180 4.97 6.51 19.79
C GLY A 180 5.39 7.34 18.59
N MET A 181 6.62 7.87 18.57
CA MET A 181 7.14 8.63 17.43
C MET A 181 7.33 7.75 16.21
N ILE A 182 7.87 6.54 16.39
CA ILE A 182 8.08 5.58 15.31
C ILE A 182 6.75 5.12 14.73
N LYS A 183 5.78 4.79 15.58
CA LYS A 183 4.43 4.46 15.14
C LYS A 183 3.84 5.60 14.30
N ALA A 184 3.94 6.85 14.77
CA ALA A 184 3.44 8.01 14.03
C ALA A 184 4.17 8.24 12.69
N PHE A 185 5.47 7.96 12.62
CA PHE A 185 6.25 8.00 11.38
C PHE A 185 5.79 6.90 10.41
N LEU A 186 5.71 5.65 10.87
CA LEU A 186 5.29 4.51 10.05
C LEU A 186 3.86 4.71 9.54
N ASP A 187 2.92 5.09 10.39
CA ASP A 187 1.53 5.36 9.99
C ASP A 187 1.44 6.43 8.90
N ARG A 188 2.18 7.53 9.04
CA ARG A 188 2.24 8.60 8.03
C ARG A 188 2.89 8.12 6.74
N THR A 189 3.98 7.36 6.84
CA THR A 189 4.72 6.86 5.68
C THR A 189 3.92 5.83 4.91
N LEU A 190 3.31 4.86 5.57
CA LEU A 190 2.50 3.83 4.93
C LEU A 190 1.23 4.40 4.28
N LYS A 191 0.53 5.33 4.96
CA LYS A 191 -0.63 6.01 4.39
C LYS A 191 -0.28 6.85 3.16
N SER A 192 0.83 7.59 3.22
CA SER A 192 1.30 8.39 2.09
C SER A 192 1.73 7.51 0.91
N ARG A 193 2.48 6.43 1.19
CA ARG A 193 2.89 5.46 0.19
C ARG A 193 1.66 4.84 -0.51
N LEU A 194 0.66 4.41 0.25
CA LEU A 194 -0.58 3.86 -0.30
C LEU A 194 -1.23 4.89 -1.25
N GLY A 195 -1.37 6.14 -0.83
CA GLY A 195 -1.96 7.19 -1.65
C GLY A 195 -1.16 7.48 -2.93
N ILE A 196 0.18 7.51 -2.86
CA ILE A 196 1.05 7.69 -4.04
C ILE A 196 0.87 6.52 -5.01
N ARG A 197 0.92 5.27 -4.53
CA ARG A 197 0.75 4.08 -5.37
C ARG A 197 -0.63 4.03 -6.02
N MET A 198 -1.69 4.29 -5.25
CA MET A 198 -3.06 4.28 -5.78
C MET A 198 -3.26 5.29 -6.91
N LEU A 199 -2.68 6.49 -6.79
CA LEU A 199 -2.75 7.51 -7.83
C LEU A 199 -1.98 7.10 -9.09
N ALA A 200 -0.76 6.61 -8.93
CA ALA A 200 0.06 6.16 -10.04
C ALA A 200 -0.55 4.91 -10.72
N GLU A 201 -0.96 3.90 -9.96
CA GLU A 201 -1.64 2.69 -10.47
C GLU A 201 -2.97 3.03 -11.16
N HIS A 202 -3.71 4.04 -10.66
CA HIS A 202 -4.91 4.51 -11.31
C HIS A 202 -4.60 5.08 -12.70
N HIS A 203 -3.59 5.93 -12.80
CA HIS A 203 -3.18 6.52 -14.06
C HIS A 203 -2.73 5.43 -15.06
N LEU A 204 -1.88 4.49 -14.65
CA LEU A 204 -1.48 3.36 -15.49
C LEU A 204 -2.69 2.52 -15.95
N ALA A 205 -3.65 2.29 -15.07
CA ALA A 205 -4.83 1.51 -15.39
C ALA A 205 -5.83 2.23 -16.33
N LEU A 206 -5.75 3.57 -16.46
CA LEU A 206 -6.56 4.33 -17.43
C LEU A 206 -6.21 3.99 -18.89
N HIS A 207 -4.96 3.56 -19.16
CA HIS A 207 -4.54 3.08 -20.49
C HIS A 207 -5.17 1.74 -20.89
N SER A 208 -5.70 0.99 -19.90
CA SER A 208 -6.32 -0.31 -20.16
C SER A 208 -7.83 -0.19 -20.02
N GLU A 209 -8.55 -0.18 -21.14
CA GLU A 209 -10.01 -0.20 -21.11
C GLU A 209 -10.53 -1.55 -20.61
N LYS A 210 -11.11 -1.55 -19.42
CA LYS A 210 -11.80 -2.71 -18.86
C LYS A 210 -13.30 -2.40 -18.73
N PRO A 211 -14.20 -3.35 -19.09
CA PRO A 211 -15.62 -3.16 -18.86
C PRO A 211 -15.90 -2.93 -17.38
N ASN A 212 -16.81 -2.02 -17.09
CA ASN A 212 -17.19 -1.64 -15.72
C ASN A 212 -16.06 -1.07 -14.84
N HIS A 213 -14.96 -0.56 -15.45
CA HIS A 213 -13.85 0.04 -14.73
C HIS A 213 -13.53 1.44 -15.26
N VAL A 214 -13.04 2.29 -14.35
CA VAL A 214 -12.39 3.56 -14.66
C VAL A 214 -11.04 3.55 -13.92
N GLY A 215 -9.98 3.23 -14.64
CA GLY A 215 -8.68 2.96 -14.01
C GLY A 215 -8.79 1.80 -13.01
N ILE A 216 -8.42 2.04 -11.75
CA ILE A 216 -8.52 1.04 -10.66
C ILE A 216 -9.90 0.97 -9.99
N ILE A 217 -10.85 1.83 -10.38
CA ILE A 217 -12.18 1.90 -9.77
C ILE A 217 -13.15 1.01 -10.54
N THR A 218 -13.79 0.08 -9.86
CA THR A 218 -14.93 -0.71 -10.39
C THR A 218 -16.19 0.12 -10.25
N ALA A 219 -16.85 0.49 -11.36
CA ALA A 219 -17.98 1.40 -11.36
C ALA A 219 -19.23 0.83 -10.66
N SER A 220 -19.49 -0.46 -10.84
CA SER A 220 -20.60 -1.18 -10.19
C SER A 220 -20.04 -2.33 -9.35
N PHE A 221 -19.34 -1.97 -8.27
CA PHE A 221 -18.77 -2.95 -7.35
C PHE A 221 -19.87 -3.59 -6.49
N SER A 222 -19.91 -4.93 -6.45
CA SER A 222 -20.80 -5.71 -5.59
C SER A 222 -20.01 -6.34 -4.44
N PRO A 223 -20.16 -5.87 -3.19
CA PRO A 223 -19.54 -6.46 -2.02
C PRO A 223 -19.89 -7.95 -1.83
N ARG A 224 -21.16 -8.32 -2.08
CA ARG A 224 -21.61 -9.71 -2.00
C ARG A 224 -20.82 -10.61 -2.92
N SER A 225 -20.66 -10.23 -4.18
CA SER A 225 -19.93 -11.03 -5.17
C SER A 225 -18.49 -11.28 -4.73
N LEU A 226 -17.79 -10.24 -4.27
CA LEU A 226 -16.43 -10.36 -3.77
C LEU A 226 -16.33 -11.24 -2.53
N VAL A 227 -17.21 -11.03 -1.54
CA VAL A 227 -17.23 -11.81 -0.29
C VAL A 227 -17.49 -13.27 -0.58
N THR A 228 -18.50 -13.60 -1.42
CA THR A 228 -18.85 -14.97 -1.79
C THR A 228 -17.67 -15.66 -2.49
N GLN A 229 -17.11 -15.03 -3.52
CA GLN A 229 -15.96 -15.59 -4.25
C GLN A 229 -14.75 -15.86 -3.34
N LYS A 230 -14.44 -14.93 -2.41
CA LYS A 230 -13.33 -15.13 -1.48
C LYS A 230 -13.63 -16.17 -0.42
N ALA A 231 -14.85 -16.23 0.09
CA ALA A 231 -15.26 -17.24 1.07
C ALA A 231 -15.24 -18.66 0.48
N GLU A 232 -15.72 -18.85 -0.74
CA GLU A 232 -15.64 -20.11 -1.48
C GLU A 232 -14.19 -20.55 -1.66
N PHE A 233 -13.34 -19.66 -2.18
CA PHE A 233 -11.90 -19.96 -2.33
C PHE A 233 -11.24 -20.35 -1.01
N VAL A 234 -11.49 -19.60 0.07
CA VAL A 234 -10.90 -19.89 1.38
C VAL A 234 -11.46 -21.17 1.99
N ARG A 235 -12.76 -21.48 1.78
CA ARG A 235 -13.36 -22.74 2.18
C ARG A 235 -12.65 -23.92 1.53
N ASP A 236 -12.41 -23.86 0.22
CA ASP A 236 -11.73 -24.92 -0.52
C ASP A 236 -10.28 -25.11 -0.03
N VAL A 237 -9.54 -24.02 0.24
CA VAL A 237 -8.19 -24.08 0.85
C VAL A 237 -8.24 -24.71 2.24
N CYS A 238 -9.25 -24.36 3.06
CA CYS A 238 -9.45 -24.93 4.39
C CYS A 238 -9.76 -26.43 4.31
N GLN A 239 -10.70 -26.83 3.42
CA GLN A 239 -11.05 -28.23 3.16
C GLN A 239 -9.83 -29.05 2.74
N ASN A 240 -9.00 -28.54 1.84
CA ASN A 240 -7.80 -29.22 1.38
C ASN A 240 -6.76 -29.37 2.50
N LYS A 241 -6.64 -28.39 3.40
CA LYS A 241 -5.64 -28.38 4.46
C LYS A 241 -6.04 -29.19 5.68
N TYR A 242 -7.30 -29.11 6.12
CA TYR A 242 -7.78 -29.68 7.38
C TYR A 242 -8.68 -30.89 7.17
N GLY A 243 -9.08 -31.19 5.91
CA GLY A 243 -10.04 -32.26 5.59
C GLY A 243 -11.49 -31.92 5.90
N HIS A 244 -11.76 -30.73 6.43
CA HIS A 244 -13.10 -30.19 6.74
C HIS A 244 -13.08 -28.67 6.73
N ALA A 245 -14.20 -28.04 6.44
CA ALA A 245 -14.36 -26.59 6.44
C ALA A 245 -15.78 -26.20 6.88
N PRO A 246 -15.96 -25.10 7.62
CA PRO A 246 -17.28 -24.59 7.96
C PRO A 246 -18.03 -24.06 6.73
N GLU A 247 -19.35 -24.06 6.79
CA GLU A 247 -20.20 -23.33 5.85
C GLU A 247 -20.22 -21.85 6.17
N PHE A 248 -20.62 -21.02 5.20
CA PHE A 248 -20.75 -19.58 5.41
C PHE A 248 -22.06 -19.04 4.87
N ARG A 249 -22.54 -17.96 5.50
CA ARG A 249 -23.77 -17.25 5.08
C ARG A 249 -23.49 -15.77 4.94
N VAL A 250 -23.95 -15.20 3.82
CA VAL A 250 -23.85 -13.74 3.56
C VAL A 250 -25.24 -13.14 3.71
N THR A 251 -25.35 -12.16 4.62
CA THR A 251 -26.60 -11.49 4.99
C THR A 251 -26.49 -9.97 4.92
N GLY A 252 -27.60 -9.25 5.08
CA GLY A 252 -27.67 -7.80 5.09
C GLY A 252 -27.93 -7.19 3.71
N HIS A 253 -27.25 -6.09 3.38
CA HIS A 253 -27.44 -5.35 2.12
C HIS A 253 -26.75 -6.04 0.92
N VAL A 254 -27.19 -7.26 0.61
CA VAL A 254 -26.57 -8.13 -0.41
C VAL A 254 -26.72 -7.65 -1.85
N HIS A 255 -27.62 -6.70 -2.11
CA HIS A 255 -27.85 -6.12 -3.44
C HIS A 255 -27.17 -4.75 -3.64
N ALA A 256 -26.42 -4.28 -2.63
CA ALA A 256 -25.71 -3.01 -2.72
C ALA A 256 -24.65 -3.04 -3.82
N THR A 257 -24.64 -1.99 -4.65
CA THR A 257 -23.61 -1.74 -5.66
C THR A 257 -23.21 -0.28 -5.63
N PHE A 258 -21.91 -0.01 -5.70
CA PHE A 258 -21.36 1.35 -5.70
C PHE A 258 -19.95 1.38 -6.29
N PRO A 259 -19.44 2.54 -6.74
CA PRO A 259 -18.06 2.64 -7.20
C PRO A 259 -17.05 2.40 -6.06
N TYR A 260 -16.11 1.48 -6.28
CA TYR A 260 -15.12 1.14 -5.26
C TYR A 260 -13.80 0.63 -5.86
N ILE A 261 -12.69 0.76 -5.09
CA ILE A 261 -11.39 0.20 -5.43
C ILE A 261 -11.29 -1.18 -4.80
N ALA A 262 -11.58 -2.22 -5.59
CA ALA A 262 -11.73 -3.60 -5.10
C ALA A 262 -10.42 -4.25 -4.58
N PRO A 263 -9.23 -4.12 -5.20
CA PRO A 263 -8.06 -4.92 -4.86
C PRO A 263 -7.61 -4.86 -3.40
N PRO A 264 -7.55 -3.69 -2.72
CA PRO A 264 -7.21 -3.64 -1.30
C PRO A 264 -8.22 -4.37 -0.41
N LEU A 265 -9.52 -4.25 -0.72
CA LEU A 265 -10.57 -4.95 0.03
C LEU A 265 -10.52 -6.45 -0.21
N GLU A 266 -10.25 -6.86 -1.43
CA GLU A 266 -10.06 -8.26 -1.81
C GLU A 266 -8.96 -8.95 -0.99
N TYR A 267 -7.82 -8.27 -0.83
CA TYR A 267 -6.72 -8.74 0.00
C TYR A 267 -7.12 -8.83 1.48
N ILE A 268 -7.70 -7.77 2.04
CA ILE A 268 -8.14 -7.72 3.44
C ILE A 268 -9.15 -8.83 3.75
N LEU A 269 -10.16 -8.99 2.90
CA LEU A 269 -11.17 -10.05 3.05
C LEU A 269 -10.55 -11.44 2.97
N GLY A 270 -9.63 -11.66 2.04
CA GLY A 270 -8.93 -12.93 1.92
C GLY A 270 -8.18 -13.31 3.20
N GLU A 271 -7.45 -12.38 3.81
CA GLU A 271 -6.72 -12.63 5.06
C GLU A 271 -7.66 -12.85 6.26
N LEU A 272 -8.73 -12.07 6.35
CA LEU A 272 -9.68 -12.18 7.46
C LEU A 272 -10.52 -13.45 7.38
N LEU A 273 -10.98 -13.82 6.18
CA LEU A 273 -11.69 -15.08 5.96
C LEU A 273 -10.76 -16.27 6.24
N LYS A 274 -9.52 -16.27 5.78
CA LYS A 274 -8.54 -17.31 6.14
C LYS A 274 -8.38 -17.47 7.64
N ASN A 275 -8.31 -16.37 8.38
CA ASN A 275 -8.23 -16.41 9.84
C ASN A 275 -9.51 -16.98 10.47
N ALA A 276 -10.69 -16.59 10.00
CA ALA A 276 -11.97 -17.08 10.51
C ALA A 276 -12.18 -18.59 10.24
N PHE A 277 -11.97 -19.03 8.98
CA PHE A 277 -12.07 -20.44 8.62
C PHE A 277 -11.08 -21.31 9.37
N ARG A 278 -9.85 -20.85 9.48
CA ARG A 278 -8.80 -21.52 10.26
C ARG A 278 -9.17 -21.66 11.73
N ALA A 279 -9.66 -20.59 12.35
CA ALA A 279 -10.03 -20.59 13.77
C ALA A 279 -11.15 -21.60 14.05
N VAL A 280 -12.17 -21.68 13.18
CA VAL A 280 -13.24 -22.66 13.31
C VAL A 280 -12.72 -24.09 13.11
N ALA A 281 -11.93 -24.33 12.07
CA ALA A 281 -11.39 -25.67 11.77
C ALA A 281 -10.46 -26.16 12.89
N GLU A 282 -9.56 -25.35 13.41
CA GLU A 282 -8.61 -25.71 14.47
C GLU A 282 -9.30 -25.91 15.83
N SER A 283 -10.34 -25.13 16.15
CA SER A 283 -11.08 -25.26 17.42
C SER A 283 -12.03 -26.47 17.47
N HIS A 284 -12.38 -27.07 16.32
CA HIS A 284 -13.31 -28.19 16.23
C HIS A 284 -12.69 -29.45 15.60
N MET A 285 -11.39 -29.65 15.77
CA MET A 285 -10.68 -30.82 15.20
C MET A 285 -11.25 -32.15 15.68
N GLU A 286 -11.79 -32.21 16.90
CA GLU A 286 -12.39 -33.41 17.49
C GLU A 286 -13.84 -33.65 17.02
N ASN A 287 -14.54 -32.57 16.61
CA ASN A 287 -15.97 -32.64 16.20
C ASN A 287 -16.18 -32.12 14.78
N ARG A 288 -15.59 -32.82 13.81
CA ARG A 288 -15.52 -32.40 12.39
C ARG A 288 -16.89 -32.35 11.67
N HIS A 289 -17.91 -33.00 12.22
CA HIS A 289 -19.24 -33.10 11.58
C HIS A 289 -20.21 -31.97 11.98
N ASN A 290 -19.90 -31.18 12.99
CA ASN A 290 -20.76 -30.11 13.48
C ASN A 290 -19.98 -28.80 13.67
N LEU A 291 -19.57 -28.21 12.56
CA LEU A 291 -18.87 -26.92 12.57
C LEU A 291 -19.87 -25.76 12.60
N PRO A 292 -19.65 -24.72 13.39
CA PRO A 292 -20.48 -23.52 13.33
C PRO A 292 -20.27 -22.76 12.03
N ASP A 293 -21.38 -22.27 11.45
CA ASP A 293 -21.35 -21.46 10.23
C ASP A 293 -20.65 -20.12 10.47
N ILE A 294 -19.92 -19.64 9.46
CA ILE A 294 -19.35 -18.30 9.46
C ILE A 294 -20.41 -17.34 8.90
N ASN A 295 -20.90 -16.45 9.74
CA ASN A 295 -21.88 -15.45 9.35
C ASN A 295 -21.20 -14.16 8.92
N ILE A 296 -21.46 -13.71 7.69
CA ILE A 296 -20.88 -12.49 7.11
C ILE A 296 -22.03 -11.51 6.85
N THR A 297 -22.02 -10.38 7.51
CA THR A 297 -23.07 -9.37 7.36
C THR A 297 -22.53 -8.15 6.61
N ILE A 298 -23.22 -7.76 5.54
CA ILE A 298 -22.91 -6.56 4.75
C ILE A 298 -23.89 -5.46 5.15
N ALA A 299 -23.38 -4.35 5.65
CA ALA A 299 -24.17 -3.16 5.92
C ALA A 299 -23.65 -2.00 5.05
N ASN A 300 -24.57 -1.31 4.39
CA ASN A 300 -24.26 -0.18 3.52
C ASN A 300 -25.28 0.95 3.79
N ASN A 301 -24.76 2.17 3.94
CA ASN A 301 -25.53 3.39 3.99
C ASN A 301 -24.92 4.42 3.04
N ASP A 302 -25.42 5.65 3.03
CA ASP A 302 -24.97 6.70 2.12
C ASP A 302 -23.50 7.12 2.32
N ARG A 303 -22.89 6.81 3.45
CA ARG A 303 -21.53 7.25 3.80
C ARG A 303 -20.58 6.10 4.08
N ASP A 304 -21.08 5.03 4.72
CA ASP A 304 -20.26 3.95 5.26
C ASP A 304 -20.67 2.60 4.69
N PHE A 305 -19.66 1.79 4.48
CA PHE A 305 -19.78 0.40 4.08
C PHE A 305 -19.05 -0.47 5.14
N ILE A 306 -19.76 -1.45 5.69
CA ILE A 306 -19.26 -2.31 6.76
C ILE A 306 -19.44 -3.76 6.36
N ILE A 307 -18.41 -4.57 6.56
CA ILE A 307 -18.47 -6.04 6.54
C ILE A 307 -18.15 -6.54 7.94
N ARG A 308 -19.03 -7.35 8.49
CA ARG A 308 -18.89 -7.95 9.81
C ARG A 308 -18.95 -9.47 9.72
#